data_b6c642edd4cfdcfa4a871978e5f43867
#
_entry.id   b6c642edd4cfdcfa4a871978e5f43867
#
_cell.length_a   1.000
_cell.length_b   1.000
_cell.length_c   1.000
_cell.angle_alpha   90.00
_cell.angle_beta   90.00
_cell.angle_gamma   90.00
#
_symmetry.space_group_name_H-M   'P 1'
#
loop_
_entity.id
_entity.type
_entity.pdbx_description
1 polymer ?
#
loop_
_entity_poly.entity_id
_entity_poly.type
_entity_poly.pdbx_seq_one_letter_code
_entity_poly.pdbx_strand_id
1 'polypeptide(L)'
;IRVRAPMSNDERVSFLGALESINVTPAQVSAKVILNARTGSVVMNQAVTLDTCAVSHGNLSVVINTQPVISQPAPFSGGQTVVAQQSQIEINKDPGKVILLKNSASLADVVKALNSIGATPQDLLAILQAMKASGSLRAELEII
;
A
#
# COMPACT_ATOMS: atom_id res chain seq x y z
N ILE A 1 -0.83 -28.06 -7.94
CA ILE A 1 -1.70 -27.95 -9.13
C ILE A 1 -1.81 -29.38 -9.70
N ARG A 2 -3.02 -29.85 -9.98
CA ARG A 2 -3.26 -31.14 -10.65
C ARG A 2 -3.83 -30.84 -12.03
N VAL A 3 -3.20 -31.38 -13.06
CA VAL A 3 -3.62 -31.22 -14.45
C VAL A 3 -4.10 -32.56 -14.99
N ARG A 4 -5.24 -32.61 -15.67
CA ARG A 4 -5.70 -33.81 -16.36
C ARG A 4 -5.00 -33.91 -17.70
N ALA A 5 -4.17 -34.93 -17.88
CA ALA A 5 -3.52 -35.22 -19.14
C ALA A 5 -4.37 -36.15 -20.00
N PRO A 6 -4.27 -36.11 -21.33
CA PRO A 6 -4.88 -37.09 -22.25
C PRO A 6 -4.38 -38.48 -21.97
N MET A 7 -5.22 -39.51 -22.27
CA MET A 7 -4.85 -40.91 -22.05
C MET A 7 -3.99 -41.49 -23.16
N SER A 8 -4.04 -40.92 -24.37
CA SER A 8 -3.23 -41.39 -25.49
C SER A 8 -1.80 -40.87 -25.42
N ASN A 9 -0.81 -41.71 -25.80
CA ASN A 9 0.59 -41.34 -25.73
C ASN A 9 0.96 -40.24 -26.74
N ASP A 10 0.35 -40.23 -27.91
CA ASP A 10 0.64 -39.23 -28.96
C ASP A 10 0.11 -37.85 -28.57
N GLU A 11 -1.04 -37.79 -27.91
CA GLU A 11 -1.60 -36.50 -27.43
C GLU A 11 -0.86 -35.98 -26.21
N ARG A 12 -0.19 -36.83 -25.43
CA ARG A 12 0.60 -36.35 -24.25
C ARG A 12 1.79 -35.48 -24.63
N VAL A 13 2.46 -35.82 -25.75
CA VAL A 13 3.61 -35.03 -26.22
C VAL A 13 3.15 -33.64 -26.64
N SER A 14 2.10 -33.54 -27.42
CA SER A 14 1.50 -32.27 -27.84
C SER A 14 0.98 -31.47 -26.63
N PHE A 15 0.37 -32.15 -25.66
CA PHE A 15 -0.13 -31.55 -24.44
C PHE A 15 1.01 -30.97 -23.57
N LEU A 16 2.13 -31.69 -23.43
CA LEU A 16 3.30 -31.21 -22.71
C LEU A 16 3.91 -29.97 -23.39
N GLY A 17 4.04 -29.99 -24.73
CA GLY A 17 4.52 -28.83 -25.48
C GLY A 17 3.60 -27.62 -25.34
N ALA A 18 2.29 -27.82 -25.32
CA ALA A 18 1.33 -26.75 -25.05
C ALA A 18 1.44 -26.23 -23.62
N LEU A 19 1.67 -27.11 -22.64
CA LEU A 19 1.84 -26.74 -21.24
C LEU A 19 3.13 -25.93 -21.02
N GLU A 20 4.23 -26.31 -21.65
CA GLU A 20 5.52 -25.63 -21.57
C GLU A 20 5.49 -24.25 -22.27
N SER A 21 4.62 -24.07 -23.26
CA SER A 21 4.46 -22.80 -23.97
C SER A 21 3.62 -21.76 -23.19
N ILE A 22 3.02 -22.14 -22.05
CA ILE A 22 2.23 -21.23 -21.21
C ILE A 22 3.17 -20.30 -20.44
N ASN A 23 3.23 -19.04 -20.85
CA ASN A 23 3.92 -18.00 -20.09
C ASN A 23 3.09 -17.63 -18.85
N VAL A 24 3.58 -18.00 -17.69
CA VAL A 24 2.98 -17.63 -16.40
C VAL A 24 3.76 -16.49 -15.79
N THR A 25 3.13 -15.34 -15.63
CA THR A 25 3.70 -14.27 -14.83
C THR A 25 3.46 -14.59 -13.36
N PRO A 26 4.52 -14.77 -12.54
CA PRO A 26 4.35 -15.04 -11.12
C PRO A 26 3.57 -13.89 -10.46
N ALA A 27 2.57 -14.21 -9.64
CA ALA A 27 1.90 -13.21 -8.84
C ALA A 27 2.91 -12.58 -7.86
N GLN A 28 2.85 -11.27 -7.70
CA GLN A 28 3.66 -10.59 -6.69
C GLN A 28 3.27 -11.11 -5.30
N VAL A 29 4.28 -11.30 -4.45
CA VAL A 29 4.03 -11.66 -3.04
C VAL A 29 3.17 -10.57 -2.42
N SER A 30 2.09 -10.94 -1.74
CA SER A 30 1.22 -9.97 -1.09
C SER A 30 2.02 -9.18 -0.04
N ALA A 31 1.80 -7.87 0.01
CA ALA A 31 2.40 -7.03 1.03
C ALA A 31 1.93 -7.49 2.41
N LYS A 32 2.87 -7.64 3.35
CA LYS A 32 2.61 -8.04 4.72
C LYS A 32 3.18 -7.02 5.70
N VAL A 33 2.36 -6.66 6.67
CA VAL A 33 2.71 -5.75 7.76
C VAL A 33 2.55 -6.49 9.07
N ILE A 34 3.61 -6.52 9.87
CA ILE A 34 3.61 -7.11 11.21
C ILE A 34 3.72 -5.97 12.21
N LEU A 35 2.78 -5.89 13.12
CA LEU A 35 2.74 -4.88 14.18
C LEU A 35 2.88 -5.55 15.54
N ASN A 36 3.86 -5.12 16.31
CA ASN A 36 3.98 -5.51 17.71
C ASN A 36 3.16 -4.54 18.59
N ALA A 37 2.06 -5.06 19.16
CA ALA A 37 1.12 -4.26 19.95
C ALA A 37 1.73 -3.69 21.24
N ARG A 38 2.79 -4.29 21.77
CA ARG A 38 3.45 -3.86 23.01
C ARG A 38 4.48 -2.77 22.78
N THR A 39 5.26 -2.87 21.70
CA THR A 39 6.39 -1.96 21.44
C THR A 39 6.07 -0.90 20.38
N GLY A 40 4.98 -1.06 19.61
CA GLY A 40 4.66 -0.22 18.47
C GLY A 40 5.58 -0.42 17.26
N SER A 41 6.41 -1.48 17.28
CA SER A 41 7.29 -1.77 16.15
C SER A 41 6.48 -2.26 14.95
N VAL A 42 6.72 -1.67 13.78
CA VAL A 42 6.08 -2.04 12.51
C VAL A 42 7.13 -2.59 11.56
N VAL A 43 6.90 -3.80 11.08
CA VAL A 43 7.76 -4.47 10.09
C VAL A 43 6.97 -4.71 8.81
N MET A 44 7.57 -4.38 7.67
CA MET A 44 6.95 -4.53 6.36
C MET A 44 7.91 -5.30 5.44
N ASN A 45 7.38 -6.24 4.66
CA ASN A 45 8.19 -7.02 3.71
C ASN A 45 8.49 -6.28 2.40
N GLN A 46 7.70 -5.26 2.07
CA GLN A 46 7.88 -4.41 0.88
C GLN A 46 7.21 -3.05 1.12
N ALA A 47 7.40 -2.10 0.18
CA ALA A 47 6.73 -0.82 0.27
C ALA A 47 5.19 -1.00 0.17
N VAL A 48 4.49 -0.63 1.23
CA VAL A 48 3.02 -0.68 1.31
C VAL A 48 2.47 0.70 1.01
N THR A 49 1.66 0.79 -0.04
CA THR A 49 0.96 2.03 -0.41
C THR A 49 -0.43 2.07 0.23
N LEU A 50 -0.88 3.28 0.53
CA LEU A 50 -2.19 3.54 1.11
C LEU A 50 -3.07 4.26 0.10
N ASP A 51 -4.33 3.84 0.02
CA ASP A 51 -5.36 4.56 -0.74
C ASP A 51 -5.90 5.74 0.09
N THR A 52 -6.63 6.63 -0.59
CA THR A 52 -7.28 7.78 0.05
C THR A 52 -8.18 7.34 1.19
N CYS A 53 -7.94 7.86 2.38
CA CYS A 53 -8.78 7.59 3.55
C CYS A 53 -8.65 8.69 4.61
N ALA A 54 -9.63 8.73 5.50
CA ALA A 54 -9.59 9.52 6.71
C ALA A 54 -9.91 8.61 7.90
N VAL A 55 -9.03 8.61 8.89
CA VAL A 55 -9.18 7.82 10.11
C VAL A 55 -9.00 8.74 11.30
N SER A 56 -9.89 8.64 12.28
CA SER A 56 -9.79 9.35 13.55
C SER A 56 -9.83 8.36 14.70
N HIS A 57 -8.88 8.49 15.63
CA HIS A 57 -8.79 7.69 16.83
C HIS A 57 -8.35 8.56 18.02
N GLY A 58 -9.22 8.66 19.03
CA GLY A 58 -8.95 9.55 20.17
C GLY A 58 -8.81 11.01 19.72
N ASN A 59 -7.67 11.60 20.02
CA ASN A 59 -7.30 12.98 19.62
C ASN A 59 -6.42 13.04 18.37
N LEU A 60 -6.22 11.89 17.69
CA LEU A 60 -5.43 11.79 16.47
C LEU A 60 -6.36 11.66 15.26
N SER A 61 -6.11 12.45 14.23
CA SER A 61 -6.78 12.35 12.93
C SER A 61 -5.75 12.25 11.82
N VAL A 62 -5.92 11.24 10.97
CA VAL A 62 -5.06 10.98 9.80
C VAL A 62 -5.91 11.10 8.56
N VAL A 63 -5.56 12.02 7.68
CA VAL A 63 -6.20 12.21 6.38
C VAL A 63 -5.16 11.96 5.29
N ILE A 64 -5.45 11.02 4.41
CA ILE A 64 -4.62 10.67 3.26
C ILE A 64 -5.39 11.06 2.01
N ASN A 65 -4.89 12.05 1.29
CA ASN A 65 -5.44 12.51 0.02
C ASN A 65 -4.47 12.20 -1.11
N THR A 66 -4.96 11.63 -2.19
CA THR A 66 -4.22 11.42 -3.42
C THR A 66 -4.74 12.42 -4.45
N GLN A 67 -3.97 13.48 -4.71
CA GLN A 67 -4.30 14.43 -5.78
C GLN A 67 -3.39 14.19 -6.98
N PRO A 68 -3.93 14.06 -8.21
CA PRO A 68 -3.12 14.03 -9.40
C PRO A 68 -2.49 15.41 -9.63
N VAL A 69 -1.17 15.50 -9.57
CA VAL A 69 -0.46 16.72 -10.00
C VAL A 69 -0.24 16.64 -11.49
N ILE A 70 -0.98 17.44 -12.24
CA ILE A 70 -0.80 17.56 -13.67
C ILE A 70 0.28 18.62 -13.90
N SER A 71 1.49 18.19 -14.26
CA SER A 71 2.52 19.09 -14.76
C SER A 71 2.21 19.41 -16.22
N GLN A 72 1.67 20.58 -16.48
CA GLN A 72 1.53 21.08 -17.86
C GLN A 72 2.86 21.67 -18.32
N PRO A 73 3.40 21.23 -19.47
CA PRO A 73 4.53 21.90 -20.10
C PRO A 73 4.17 23.35 -20.43
N ALA A 74 5.13 24.24 -20.33
CA ALA A 74 4.92 25.63 -20.75
C ALA A 74 4.46 25.67 -22.21
N PRO A 75 3.58 26.62 -22.61
CA PRO A 75 3.16 26.78 -23.98
C PRO A 75 4.40 26.89 -24.89
N PHE A 76 4.43 26.10 -25.97
CA PHE A 76 5.55 26.01 -26.93
C PHE A 76 6.74 25.12 -26.54
N SER A 77 6.70 24.36 -25.45
CA SER A 77 7.67 23.28 -25.21
C SER A 77 7.10 21.96 -25.73
N GLY A 78 7.83 21.24 -26.61
CA GLY A 78 7.44 19.94 -27.15
C GLY A 78 7.50 18.77 -26.16
N GLY A 79 7.30 19.05 -24.86
CA GLY A 79 7.34 18.05 -23.79
C GLY A 79 6.04 17.26 -23.63
N GLN A 80 6.13 16.00 -23.26
CA GLN A 80 4.98 15.15 -22.95
C GLN A 80 4.41 15.52 -21.56
N THR A 81 3.07 15.53 -21.46
CA THR A 81 2.38 15.69 -20.16
C THR A 81 2.62 14.48 -19.31
N VAL A 82 3.31 14.65 -18.20
CA VAL A 82 3.51 13.59 -17.20
C VAL A 82 2.48 13.79 -16.09
N VAL A 83 1.60 12.82 -15.92
CA VAL A 83 0.65 12.77 -14.80
C VAL A 83 1.32 12.00 -13.67
N ALA A 84 1.71 12.69 -12.62
CA ALA A 84 2.20 12.07 -11.39
C ALA A 84 1.11 12.15 -10.32
N GLN A 85 0.83 11.03 -9.68
CA GLN A 85 -0.05 11.02 -8.50
C GLN A 85 0.74 11.49 -7.29
N GLN A 86 0.33 12.58 -6.70
CA GLN A 86 0.90 13.08 -5.46
C GLN A 86 -0.10 12.83 -4.34
N SER A 87 0.26 12.00 -3.39
CA SER A 87 -0.53 11.75 -2.19
C SER A 87 -0.17 12.75 -1.11
N GLN A 88 -1.18 13.32 -0.49
CA GLN A 88 -1.04 14.25 0.61
C GLN A 88 -1.56 13.60 1.88
N ILE A 89 -0.72 13.55 2.90
CA ILE A 89 -1.06 13.00 4.22
C ILE A 89 -1.15 14.18 5.18
N GLU A 90 -2.31 14.33 5.80
CA GLU A 90 -2.53 15.29 6.87
C GLU A 90 -2.77 14.54 8.17
N ILE A 91 -1.95 14.81 9.18
CA ILE A 91 -2.11 14.24 10.53
C ILE A 91 -2.27 15.40 11.50
N ASN A 92 -3.39 15.40 12.20
CA ASN A 92 -3.74 16.44 13.15
C ASN A 92 -3.77 15.88 14.58
N LYS A 93 -3.06 16.54 15.48
CA LYS A 93 -3.16 16.35 16.94
C LYS A 93 -3.47 17.69 17.54
N ASP A 94 -4.49 17.76 18.38
CA ASP A 94 -5.02 18.96 18.99
C ASP A 94 -3.94 19.89 19.63
N PRO A 95 -4.10 21.22 19.63
CA PRO A 95 -4.09 22.16 18.53
C PRO A 95 -2.65 22.56 18.14
N GLY A 96 -2.19 22.32 16.94
CA GLY A 96 -1.10 23.06 16.35
C GLY A 96 0.01 22.34 15.58
N LYS A 97 0.03 21.03 15.43
CA LYS A 97 0.99 20.36 14.53
C LYS A 97 0.27 19.60 13.42
N VAL A 98 0.18 20.25 12.26
CA VAL A 98 -0.19 19.61 11.00
C VAL A 98 1.10 19.20 10.31
N ILE A 99 1.29 17.90 10.09
CA ILE A 99 2.40 17.38 9.30
C ILE A 99 1.87 17.06 7.91
N LEU A 100 2.28 17.85 6.93
CA LEU A 100 1.96 17.65 5.53
C LEU A 100 3.06 16.81 4.87
N LEU A 101 2.78 15.57 4.54
CA LEU A 101 3.70 14.73 3.75
C LEU A 101 3.31 14.78 2.27
N LYS A 102 4.24 15.28 1.47
CA LYS A 102 4.11 15.31 0.01
C LYS A 102 4.79 14.07 -0.54
N ASN A 103 4.05 13.12 -1.07
CA ASN A 103 4.43 12.04 -2.01
C ASN A 103 3.42 10.90 -1.88
N SER A 104 3.43 9.91 -2.78
CA SER A 104 2.57 8.72 -2.68
C SER A 104 2.59 8.18 -1.24
N ALA A 105 1.43 8.14 -0.59
CA ALA A 105 1.32 7.81 0.81
C ALA A 105 1.82 6.37 1.04
N SER A 106 3.04 6.23 1.54
CA SER A 106 3.53 4.95 2.01
C SER A 106 3.13 4.75 3.48
N LEU A 107 2.85 3.52 3.85
CA LEU A 107 2.59 3.20 5.25
C LEU A 107 3.76 3.60 6.16
N ALA A 108 5.00 3.49 5.66
CA ALA A 108 6.19 3.90 6.42
C ALA A 108 6.18 5.39 6.79
N ASP A 109 5.73 6.26 5.86
CA ASP A 109 5.63 7.70 6.11
C ASP A 109 4.56 8.01 7.14
N VAL A 110 3.40 7.32 7.09
CA VAL A 110 2.34 7.48 8.08
C VAL A 110 2.81 7.05 9.47
N VAL A 111 3.44 5.88 9.59
CA VAL A 111 3.98 5.38 10.86
C VAL A 111 5.03 6.33 11.43
N LYS A 112 5.94 6.83 10.58
CA LYS A 112 6.94 7.80 10.98
C LYS A 112 6.32 9.12 11.47
N ALA A 113 5.31 9.61 10.77
CA ALA A 113 4.59 10.81 11.14
C ALA A 113 3.81 10.65 12.46
N LEU A 114 3.10 9.53 12.65
CA LEU A 114 2.42 9.21 13.90
C LEU A 114 3.39 9.13 15.07
N ASN A 115 4.54 8.48 14.90
CA ASN A 115 5.58 8.42 15.93
C ASN A 115 6.14 9.81 16.26
N SER A 116 6.29 10.70 15.26
CA SER A 116 6.82 12.06 15.48
C SER A 116 5.90 12.96 16.32
N ILE A 117 4.60 12.68 16.32
CA ILE A 117 3.61 13.38 17.15
C ILE A 117 3.36 12.70 18.50
N GLY A 118 4.07 11.57 18.75
CA GLY A 118 4.00 10.84 20.01
C GLY A 118 2.77 9.94 20.14
N ALA A 119 2.32 9.33 19.04
CA ALA A 119 1.29 8.30 19.06
C ALA A 119 1.76 7.10 19.89
N THR A 120 0.86 6.54 20.67
CA THR A 120 1.16 5.32 21.45
C THR A 120 1.09 4.07 20.56
N PRO A 121 1.70 2.94 20.96
CA PRO A 121 1.55 1.67 20.25
C PRO A 121 0.10 1.25 20.02
N GLN A 122 -0.77 1.55 20.99
CA GLN A 122 -2.20 1.25 20.89
C GLN A 122 -2.90 2.12 19.86
N ASP A 123 -2.53 3.40 19.74
CA ASP A 123 -3.07 4.30 18.71
C ASP A 123 -2.66 3.84 17.30
N LEU A 124 -1.39 3.44 17.15
CA LEU A 124 -0.90 2.87 15.88
C LEU A 124 -1.68 1.62 15.48
N LEU A 125 -1.91 0.72 16.43
CA LEU A 125 -2.70 -0.49 16.21
C LEU A 125 -4.12 -0.15 15.74
N ALA A 126 -4.81 0.72 16.47
CA ALA A 126 -6.19 1.09 16.17
C ALA A 126 -6.31 1.77 14.80
N ILE A 127 -5.40 2.69 14.47
CA ILE A 127 -5.39 3.40 13.18
C ILE A 127 -5.11 2.42 12.04
N LEU A 128 -4.12 1.53 12.17
CA LEU A 128 -3.79 0.55 11.12
C LEU A 128 -4.91 -0.49 10.92
N GLN A 129 -5.56 -0.93 12.00
CA GLN A 129 -6.74 -1.79 11.90
C GLN A 129 -7.90 -1.09 11.19
N ALA A 130 -8.17 0.17 11.52
CA ALA A 130 -9.20 0.96 10.85
C ALA A 130 -8.89 1.14 9.35
N MET A 131 -7.62 1.42 8.98
CA MET A 131 -7.18 1.49 7.58
C MET A 131 -7.32 0.14 6.86
N LYS A 132 -7.07 -0.96 7.55
CA LYS A 132 -7.30 -2.30 6.97
C LYS A 132 -8.78 -2.59 6.79
N ALA A 133 -9.61 -2.28 7.78
CA ALA A 133 -11.06 -2.48 7.73
C ALA A 133 -11.74 -1.61 6.66
N SER A 134 -11.24 -0.39 6.43
CA SER A 134 -11.73 0.50 5.35
C SER A 134 -11.26 0.08 3.96
N GLY A 135 -10.31 -0.88 3.86
CA GLY A 135 -9.73 -1.32 2.59
C GLY A 135 -8.64 -0.39 2.02
N SER A 136 -8.31 0.69 2.71
CA SER A 136 -7.26 1.63 2.28
C SER A 136 -5.85 1.07 2.43
N LEU A 137 -5.64 0.08 3.29
CA LEU A 137 -4.39 -0.64 3.46
C LEU A 137 -4.37 -1.91 2.61
N ARG A 138 -3.63 -1.91 1.51
CA ARG A 138 -3.48 -3.05 0.60
C ARG A 138 -2.37 -4.00 1.04
N ALA A 139 -2.47 -4.49 2.26
CA ALA A 139 -1.52 -5.44 2.83
C ALA A 139 -2.23 -6.38 3.80
N GLU A 140 -1.63 -7.53 4.07
CA GLU A 140 -2.02 -8.39 5.17
C GLU A 140 -1.48 -7.79 6.47
N LEU A 141 -2.33 -7.62 7.48
CA LEU A 141 -1.94 -7.09 8.79
C LEU A 141 -1.91 -8.25 9.80
N GLU A 142 -0.73 -8.51 10.37
CA GLU A 142 -0.51 -9.46 11.44
C GLU A 142 -0.11 -8.72 12.72
N ILE A 143 -0.69 -9.10 13.85
CA ILE A 143 -0.44 -8.47 15.15
C ILE A 143 0.22 -9.51 16.06
N ILE A 144 1.32 -9.12 16.70
CA ILE A 144 2.10 -9.95 17.63
C ILE A 144 2.33 -9.25 18.98
#